data_43a9790a3185f80baf5d5330e7c2f751
#
_entry.id   43a9790a3185f80baf5d5330e7c2f751
#
_cell.length_a   1.000
_cell.length_b   1.000
_cell.length_c   1.000
_cell.angle_alpha   90.00
_cell.angle_beta   90.00
_cell.angle_gamma   90.00
#
_symmetry.space_group_name_H-M   'P 1'
#
loop_
_entity.id
_entity.type
_entity.pdbx_description
1 polymer ?
#
loop_
_entity_poly.entity_id
_entity_poly.type
_entity_poly.pdbx_seq_one_letter_code
_entity_poly.pdbx_strand_id
1 'polypeptide(L)'
;EISCSLVGSEMCIRDRDITRFFMTIPEACQLVMEAATISTGNQICVFDMGKSVKIADLAKRMIELAGYEPGEEIKIEYTGLRPGEKLYEEVLSNTENTIPTTHDRIRIAKVREYDYAEACAATEQLEQFARMVNVPDTVCLMKKIVPEFKSKNSEFEQFDKVQPA
;
A
#
# COMPACT_ATOMS: atom_id res chain seq x y z
N GLU A 1 -4.94 -7.28 1.98
CA GLU A 1 -5.32 -8.52 2.69
C GLU A 1 -4.29 -9.59 2.37
N ILE A 2 -3.48 -9.95 3.37
CA ILE A 2 -2.65 -11.14 3.29
C ILE A 2 -3.61 -12.31 3.45
N SER A 3 -4.14 -12.81 2.33
CA SER A 3 -4.87 -14.05 2.33
C SER A 3 -3.86 -15.20 2.46
N CYS A 4 -3.42 -15.44 3.67
CA CYS A 4 -2.73 -16.68 4.03
C CYS A 4 -3.84 -17.67 4.40
N SER A 5 -4.37 -18.37 3.40
CA SER A 5 -5.34 -19.43 3.60
C SER A 5 -4.58 -20.74 3.73
N LEU A 6 -4.57 -21.29 4.92
CA LEU A 6 -4.26 -22.70 5.13
C LEU A 6 -5.44 -23.52 4.59
N VAL A 7 -5.37 -23.90 3.34
CA VAL A 7 -6.32 -24.84 2.74
C VAL A 7 -5.58 -26.16 2.57
N GLY A 8 -5.78 -27.09 3.51
CA GLY A 8 -5.11 -28.37 3.50
C GLY A 8 -3.63 -28.30 3.93
N SER A 9 -2.74 -28.99 3.24
CA SER A 9 -1.30 -29.05 3.48
C SER A 9 -0.49 -27.98 2.71
N GLU A 10 -1.11 -26.90 2.30
CA GLU A 10 -0.48 -25.88 1.44
C GLU A 10 -0.70 -24.47 1.98
N MET A 11 0.35 -23.64 1.86
CA MET A 11 0.33 -22.22 2.15
C MET A 11 0.57 -21.43 0.86
N CYS A 12 -0.45 -20.68 0.41
CA CYS A 12 -0.37 -19.92 -0.83
C CYS A 12 0.11 -18.49 -0.59
N ILE A 13 1.17 -18.08 -1.29
CA ILE A 13 1.68 -16.71 -1.31
C ILE A 13 1.79 -16.20 -2.74
N ARG A 14 1.81 -14.87 -2.91
CA ARG A 14 1.77 -14.26 -4.25
C ARG A 14 3.07 -14.43 -5.01
N ASP A 15 4.17 -14.03 -4.40
CA ASP A 15 5.48 -14.05 -5.04
C ASP A 15 6.56 -14.32 -4.00
N ARG A 16 7.69 -14.89 -4.44
CA ARG A 16 8.81 -15.26 -3.58
C ARG A 16 9.50 -14.05 -2.97
N ASP A 17 9.54 -12.94 -3.68
CA ASP A 17 10.25 -11.72 -3.29
C ASP A 17 9.33 -10.61 -2.75
N ILE A 18 8.03 -10.90 -2.64
CA ILE A 18 7.07 -9.94 -2.08
C ILE A 18 7.42 -9.60 -0.64
N THR A 19 7.51 -8.30 -0.37
CA THR A 19 7.74 -7.79 0.99
C THR A 19 6.58 -6.96 1.48
N ARG A 20 6.32 -6.98 2.79
CA ARG A 20 5.29 -6.14 3.44
C ARG A 20 5.81 -5.61 4.76
N PHE A 21 5.27 -4.49 5.17
CA PHE A 21 5.48 -3.95 6.50
C PHE A 21 4.45 -4.52 7.46
N PHE A 22 4.88 -4.74 8.69
CA PHE A 22 4.02 -5.25 9.76
C PHE A 22 4.07 -4.33 10.96
N MET A 23 2.92 -4.14 11.55
CA MET A 23 2.76 -3.40 12.81
C MET A 23 1.68 -4.10 13.63
N THR A 24 1.89 -4.23 14.92
CA THR A 24 0.88 -4.80 15.81
C THR A 24 -0.26 -3.79 16.03
N ILE A 25 -1.46 -4.29 16.29
CA ILE A 25 -2.63 -3.43 16.55
C ILE A 25 -2.40 -2.48 17.73
N PRO A 26 -1.86 -2.93 18.89
CA PRO A 26 -1.56 -2.03 20.01
C PRO A 26 -0.56 -0.92 19.64
N GLU A 27 0.47 -1.26 18.87
CA GLU A 27 1.47 -0.31 18.39
C GLU A 27 0.85 0.75 17.46
N ALA A 28 0.00 0.32 16.51
CA ALA A 28 -0.72 1.21 15.62
C ALA A 28 -1.64 2.17 16.40
N CYS A 29 -2.40 1.65 17.38
CA CYS A 29 -3.26 2.46 18.24
C CYS A 29 -2.45 3.49 19.03
N GLN A 30 -1.31 3.09 19.61
CA GLN A 30 -0.46 4.01 20.36
C GLN A 30 0.06 5.13 19.47
N LEU A 31 0.58 4.82 18.27
CA LEU A 31 1.07 5.83 17.34
C LEU A 31 -0.03 6.81 16.89
N VAL A 32 -1.27 6.33 16.71
CA VAL A 32 -2.42 7.21 16.38
C VAL A 32 -2.72 8.17 17.54
N MET A 33 -2.73 7.66 18.78
CA MET A 33 -2.95 8.51 19.96
C MET A 33 -1.83 9.55 20.13
N GLU A 34 -0.58 9.17 19.97
CA GLU A 34 0.57 10.08 20.00
C GLU A 34 0.46 11.13 18.89
N ALA A 35 0.13 10.72 17.64
CA ALA A 35 -0.06 11.64 16.53
C ALA A 35 -1.16 12.67 16.82
N ALA A 36 -2.25 12.26 17.47
CA ALA A 36 -3.33 13.18 17.85
C ALA A 36 -2.88 14.26 18.86
N THR A 37 -1.90 13.96 19.71
CA THR A 37 -1.36 14.94 20.67
C THR A 37 -0.34 15.89 20.04
N ILE A 38 0.39 15.44 19.01
CA ILE A 38 1.45 16.22 18.34
C ILE A 38 0.87 17.09 17.23
N SER A 39 -0.21 16.63 16.58
CA SER A 39 -0.79 17.30 15.42
C SER A 39 -1.37 18.67 15.77
N THR A 40 -1.08 19.65 14.91
CA THR A 40 -1.63 21.02 14.99
C THR A 40 -2.84 21.23 14.08
N GLY A 41 -3.36 20.16 13.44
CA GLY A 41 -4.49 20.17 12.54
C GLY A 41 -4.10 20.19 11.05
N ASN A 42 -4.96 19.65 10.20
CA ASN A 42 -4.78 19.56 8.74
C ASN A 42 -3.44 18.95 8.28
N GLN A 43 -2.94 17.97 9.02
CA GLN A 43 -1.67 17.30 8.75
C GLN A 43 -1.89 15.81 8.48
N ILE A 44 -1.08 15.25 7.60
CA ILE A 44 -1.03 13.80 7.35
C ILE A 44 0.17 13.26 8.10
N CYS A 45 -0.09 12.52 9.18
CA CYS A 45 0.95 11.84 9.93
C CYS A 45 1.32 10.53 9.24
N VAL A 46 2.62 10.31 9.06
CA VAL A 46 3.20 9.09 8.49
C VAL A 46 3.99 8.39 9.57
N PHE A 47 3.75 7.10 9.74
CA PHE A 47 4.44 6.30 10.74
C PHE A 47 5.62 5.55 10.13
N ASP A 48 6.72 5.52 10.87
CA ASP A 48 7.83 4.64 10.54
C ASP A 48 7.44 3.18 10.82
N MET A 49 7.30 2.42 9.75
CA MET A 49 6.93 1.01 9.77
C MET A 49 8.13 0.08 10.01
N GLY A 50 9.33 0.64 10.19
CA GLY A 50 10.55 -0.15 10.34
C GLY A 50 10.97 -0.87 9.06
N LYS A 51 11.45 -2.11 9.19
CA LYS A 51 11.93 -2.91 8.07
C LYS A 51 10.81 -3.76 7.46
N SER A 52 10.76 -3.80 6.13
CA SER A 52 9.87 -4.73 5.42
C SER A 52 10.34 -6.18 5.61
N VAL A 53 9.39 -7.09 5.66
CA VAL A 53 9.61 -8.54 5.84
C VAL A 53 9.19 -9.29 4.58
N LYS A 54 10.01 -10.23 4.12
CA LYS A 54 9.63 -11.15 3.04
C LYS A 54 8.52 -12.07 3.52
N ILE A 55 7.43 -12.13 2.77
CA ILE A 55 6.28 -12.98 3.11
C ILE A 55 6.65 -14.46 3.08
N ALA A 56 7.53 -14.86 2.15
CA ALA A 56 8.02 -16.23 2.10
C ALA A 56 8.78 -16.67 3.37
N ASP A 57 9.59 -15.76 3.95
CA ASP A 57 10.32 -16.05 5.18
C ASP A 57 9.38 -16.09 6.39
N LEU A 58 8.39 -15.18 6.41
CA LEU A 58 7.35 -15.20 7.45
C LEU A 58 6.54 -16.50 7.39
N ALA A 59 6.14 -16.93 6.18
CA ALA A 59 5.41 -18.18 5.99
C ALA A 59 6.19 -19.40 6.51
N LYS A 60 7.48 -19.51 6.18
CA LYS A 60 8.35 -20.59 6.71
C LYS A 60 8.37 -20.60 8.23
N ARG A 61 8.61 -19.44 8.85
CA ARG A 61 8.63 -19.33 10.31
C ARG A 61 7.30 -19.70 10.95
N MET A 62 6.18 -19.34 10.34
CA MET A 62 4.86 -19.72 10.84
C MET A 62 4.63 -21.22 10.78
N ILE A 63 5.08 -21.90 9.71
CA ILE A 63 5.01 -23.35 9.57
C ILE A 63 5.85 -24.04 10.65
N GLU A 64 7.10 -23.59 10.83
CA GLU A 64 8.01 -24.10 11.87
C GLU A 64 7.44 -23.91 13.29
N LEU A 65 6.88 -22.73 13.59
CA LEU A 65 6.25 -22.44 14.89
C LEU A 65 4.99 -23.29 15.15
N ALA A 66 4.30 -23.70 14.08
CA ALA A 66 3.18 -24.63 14.18
C ALA A 66 3.61 -26.10 14.36
N GLY A 67 4.92 -26.38 14.34
CA GLY A 67 5.49 -27.71 14.56
C GLY A 67 5.59 -28.56 13.28
N TYR A 68 5.51 -27.93 12.10
CA TYR A 68 5.60 -28.61 10.80
C TYR A 68 6.89 -28.27 10.06
N GLU A 69 7.29 -29.11 9.11
CA GLU A 69 8.43 -28.87 8.23
C GLU A 69 8.02 -28.15 6.92
N PRO A 70 8.57 -26.93 6.66
CA PRO A 70 8.27 -26.19 5.44
C PRO A 70 8.76 -26.93 4.18
N GLY A 71 7.86 -27.16 3.25
CA GLY A 71 8.14 -27.82 1.97
C GLY A 71 7.97 -29.33 1.99
N GLU A 72 8.02 -30.00 3.16
CA GLU A 72 7.75 -31.43 3.31
C GLU A 72 6.31 -31.67 3.77
N GLU A 73 5.94 -31.19 4.94
CA GLU A 73 4.60 -31.36 5.51
C GLU A 73 3.63 -30.28 5.05
N ILE A 74 4.10 -29.02 4.96
CA ILE A 74 3.32 -27.91 4.42
C ILE A 74 4.10 -27.27 3.27
N LYS A 75 3.55 -27.35 2.06
CA LYS A 75 4.13 -26.75 0.86
C LYS A 75 3.81 -25.25 0.80
N ILE A 76 4.76 -24.47 0.28
CA ILE A 76 4.55 -23.05 -0.02
C ILE A 76 4.36 -22.94 -1.54
N GLU A 77 3.12 -22.58 -1.94
CA GLU A 77 2.72 -22.41 -3.33
C GLU A 77 2.76 -20.92 -3.73
N TYR A 78 3.35 -20.63 -4.90
CA TYR A 78 3.45 -19.28 -5.45
C TYR A 78 2.41 -19.07 -6.54
N THR A 79 1.40 -18.24 -6.27
CA THR A 79 0.23 -18.08 -7.16
C THR A 79 0.38 -16.94 -8.18
N GLY A 80 1.47 -16.18 -8.13
CA GLY A 80 1.68 -14.99 -8.96
C GLY A 80 0.99 -13.73 -8.44
N LEU A 81 1.50 -12.57 -8.88
CA LEU A 81 0.93 -11.26 -8.54
C LEU A 81 -0.41 -11.05 -9.27
N ARG A 82 -1.37 -10.43 -8.58
CA ARG A 82 -2.62 -9.97 -9.21
C ARG A 82 -2.39 -8.68 -10.00
N PRO A 83 -3.24 -8.38 -10.98
CA PRO A 83 -3.21 -7.07 -11.64
C PRO A 83 -3.28 -5.93 -10.62
N GLY A 84 -2.40 -4.94 -10.74
CA GLY A 84 -2.30 -3.81 -9.81
C GLY A 84 -1.57 -4.10 -8.48
N GLU A 85 -1.19 -5.36 -8.19
CA GLU A 85 -0.47 -5.70 -6.96
C GLU A 85 1.01 -5.29 -7.06
N LYS A 86 1.51 -4.62 -6.02
CA LYS A 86 2.92 -4.19 -5.93
C LYS A 86 3.78 -5.28 -5.28
N LEU A 87 4.95 -5.55 -5.86
CA LEU A 87 5.94 -6.44 -5.26
C LEU A 87 6.52 -5.84 -3.97
N TYR A 88 6.78 -4.53 -3.98
CA TYR A 88 7.28 -3.75 -2.84
C TYR A 88 6.31 -2.61 -2.54
N GLU A 89 6.03 -2.39 -1.26
CA GLU A 89 5.24 -1.23 -0.83
C GLU A 89 6.10 0.03 -0.81
N GLU A 90 5.56 1.10 -1.34
CA GLU A 90 6.16 2.43 -1.28
C GLU A 90 5.64 3.15 -0.04
N VAL A 91 6.47 3.30 0.99
CA VAL A 91 6.13 4.07 2.18
C VAL A 91 6.59 5.51 1.96
N LEU A 92 5.72 6.48 2.25
CA LEU A 92 6.03 7.93 2.23
C LEU A 92 7.06 8.35 3.32
N SER A 93 7.88 7.41 3.78
CA SER A 93 8.85 7.65 4.86
C SER A 93 10.15 8.31 4.41
N ASN A 94 10.27 8.68 3.12
CA ASN A 94 11.46 9.37 2.62
C ASN A 94 11.62 10.72 3.32
N THR A 95 12.78 10.96 3.87
CA THR A 95 13.14 12.21 4.57
C THR A 95 12.93 13.46 3.72
N GLU A 96 12.99 13.34 2.40
CA GLU A 96 12.76 14.43 1.45
C GLU A 96 11.31 14.91 1.41
N ASN A 97 10.35 13.99 1.58
CA ASN A 97 8.92 14.28 1.48
C ASN A 97 8.21 14.33 2.83
N THR A 98 8.94 14.37 3.94
CA THR A 98 8.37 14.43 5.28
C THR A 98 9.10 15.42 6.18
N ILE A 99 8.39 15.90 7.19
CA ILE A 99 8.92 16.76 8.25
C ILE A 99 8.99 15.92 9.53
N PRO A 100 10.15 15.91 10.25
CA PRO A 100 10.25 15.23 11.53
C PRO A 100 9.35 15.89 12.58
N THR A 101 8.89 15.09 13.55
CA THR A 101 8.17 15.56 14.73
C THR A 101 9.02 15.36 16.00
N THR A 102 8.45 15.67 17.15
CA THR A 102 9.07 15.36 18.46
C THR A 102 9.09 13.87 18.78
N HIS A 103 8.35 13.06 18.03
CA HIS A 103 8.31 11.61 18.17
C HIS A 103 9.09 10.94 17.03
N ASP A 104 10.06 10.07 17.36
CA ASP A 104 10.99 9.47 16.39
C ASP A 104 10.32 8.68 15.26
N ARG A 105 9.17 8.07 15.55
CA ARG A 105 8.44 7.23 14.59
C ARG A 105 7.27 7.92 13.90
N ILE A 106 7.03 9.20 14.18
CA ILE A 106 5.94 9.98 13.57
C ILE A 106 6.55 11.12 12.77
N ARG A 107 6.17 11.20 11.52
CA ARG A 107 6.56 12.26 10.60
C ARG A 107 5.32 12.90 9.98
N ILE A 108 5.44 14.13 9.52
CA ILE A 108 4.37 14.83 8.82
C ILE A 108 4.69 14.82 7.33
N ALA A 109 3.76 14.33 6.50
CA ALA A 109 3.93 14.32 5.06
C ALA A 109 3.91 15.76 4.51
N LYS A 110 4.85 16.08 3.60
CA LYS A 110 4.76 17.25 2.75
C LYS A 110 3.82 16.92 1.60
N VAL A 111 2.62 17.45 1.65
CA VAL A 111 1.60 17.22 0.63
C VAL A 111 1.51 18.41 -0.31
N ARG A 112 1.17 18.14 -1.58
CA ARG A 112 0.85 19.20 -2.53
C ARG A 112 -0.50 19.81 -2.15
N GLU A 113 -0.58 21.11 -2.18
CA GLU A 113 -1.85 21.82 -2.02
C GLU A 113 -2.68 21.69 -3.30
N TYR A 114 -3.96 21.45 -3.14
CA TYR A 114 -4.95 21.39 -4.20
C TYR A 114 -6.01 22.47 -3.98
N ASP A 115 -6.47 23.08 -5.06
CA ASP A 115 -7.66 23.92 -4.98
C ASP A 115 -8.88 23.06 -4.66
N TYR A 116 -9.67 23.51 -3.68
CA TYR A 116 -10.82 22.74 -3.20
C TYR A 116 -11.89 22.57 -4.28
N ALA A 117 -12.17 23.61 -5.06
CA ALA A 117 -13.18 23.55 -6.09
C ALA A 117 -12.78 22.62 -7.24
N GLU A 118 -11.49 22.64 -7.63
CA GLU A 118 -10.94 21.70 -8.62
C GLU A 118 -11.00 20.25 -8.12
N ALA A 119 -10.67 20.01 -6.85
CA ALA A 119 -10.73 18.68 -6.26
C ALA A 119 -12.17 18.14 -6.20
N CYS A 120 -13.15 18.98 -5.84
CA CYS A 120 -14.56 18.62 -5.86
C CYS A 120 -15.03 18.27 -7.27
N ALA A 121 -14.75 19.13 -8.27
CA ALA A 121 -15.14 18.90 -9.65
C ALA A 121 -14.53 17.60 -10.21
N ALA A 122 -13.25 17.33 -9.91
CA ALA A 122 -12.60 16.10 -10.32
C ALA A 122 -13.22 14.85 -9.65
N THR A 123 -13.61 14.95 -8.38
CA THR A 123 -14.26 13.87 -7.66
C THR A 123 -15.66 13.58 -8.21
N GLU A 124 -16.44 14.61 -8.52
CA GLU A 124 -17.76 14.45 -9.14
C GLU A 124 -17.66 13.80 -10.53
N GLN A 125 -16.65 14.17 -11.30
CA GLN A 125 -16.40 13.58 -12.62
C GLN A 125 -15.98 12.10 -12.49
N LEU A 126 -15.14 11.75 -11.51
CA LEU A 126 -14.78 10.37 -11.22
C LEU A 126 -16.02 9.54 -10.84
N GLU A 127 -16.91 10.09 -10.02
CA GLU A 127 -18.16 9.44 -9.65
C GLU A 127 -19.04 9.16 -10.87
N GLN A 128 -19.16 10.12 -11.78
CA GLN A 128 -19.92 9.95 -13.04
C GLN A 128 -19.33 8.82 -13.89
N PHE A 129 -18.01 8.80 -14.11
CA PHE A 129 -17.36 7.75 -14.87
C PHE A 129 -17.51 6.38 -14.21
N ALA A 130 -17.41 6.30 -12.89
CA ALA A 130 -17.60 5.08 -12.14
C ALA A 130 -19.05 4.54 -12.27
N ARG A 131 -20.07 5.42 -12.20
CA ARG A 131 -21.48 5.05 -12.40
C ARG A 131 -21.76 4.53 -13.81
N MET A 132 -21.07 5.08 -14.81
CA MET A 132 -21.16 4.61 -16.21
C MET A 132 -20.28 3.40 -16.51
N VAL A 133 -19.54 2.89 -15.53
CA VAL A 133 -18.55 1.79 -15.70
C VAL A 133 -17.52 2.12 -16.78
N ASN A 134 -17.20 3.39 -16.96
CA ASN A 134 -16.20 3.85 -17.94
C ASN A 134 -14.80 3.80 -17.33
N VAL A 135 -14.24 2.60 -17.29
CA VAL A 135 -12.95 2.34 -16.64
C VAL A 135 -11.77 3.10 -17.28
N PRO A 136 -11.64 3.17 -18.61
CA PRO A 136 -10.54 3.91 -19.25
C PRO A 136 -10.48 5.39 -18.83
N ASP A 137 -11.60 6.10 -18.91
CA ASP A 137 -11.65 7.52 -18.56
C ASP A 137 -11.47 7.74 -17.06
N THR A 138 -11.98 6.82 -16.22
CA THR A 138 -11.71 6.83 -14.78
C THR A 138 -10.21 6.77 -14.50
N VAL A 139 -9.49 5.82 -15.11
CA VAL A 139 -8.04 5.66 -14.90
C VAL A 139 -7.28 6.86 -15.45
N CYS A 140 -7.64 7.38 -16.63
CA CYS A 140 -7.03 8.58 -17.19
C CYS A 140 -7.19 9.79 -16.26
N LEU A 141 -8.40 10.01 -15.72
CA LEU A 141 -8.66 11.11 -14.79
C LEU A 141 -7.90 10.93 -13.47
N MET A 142 -7.84 9.70 -12.93
CA MET A 142 -7.04 9.41 -11.74
C MET A 142 -5.55 9.77 -11.94
N LYS A 143 -4.98 9.43 -13.10
CA LYS A 143 -3.58 9.78 -13.44
C LYS A 143 -3.37 11.28 -13.60
N LYS A 144 -4.37 12.02 -14.09
CA LYS A 144 -4.33 13.48 -14.17
C LYS A 144 -4.36 14.14 -12.79
N ILE A 145 -5.17 13.61 -11.87
CA ILE A 145 -5.27 14.11 -10.49
C ILE A 145 -4.02 13.75 -9.68
N VAL A 146 -3.52 12.52 -9.86
CA VAL A 146 -2.34 11.99 -9.17
C VAL A 146 -1.28 11.57 -10.20
N PRO A 147 -0.43 12.49 -10.67
CA PRO A 147 0.57 12.20 -11.72
C PRO A 147 1.57 11.11 -11.33
N GLU A 148 1.79 10.90 -10.04
CA GLU A 148 2.65 9.85 -9.51
C GLU A 148 2.02 8.46 -9.59
N PHE A 149 0.70 8.39 -9.82
CA PHE A 149 -0.01 7.11 -9.94
C PHE A 149 0.41 6.35 -11.19
N LYS A 150 0.99 5.16 -11.00
CA LYS A 150 1.37 4.23 -12.06
C LYS A 150 0.59 2.94 -11.93
N SER A 151 0.04 2.49 -13.06
CA SER A 151 -0.64 1.19 -13.15
C SER A 151 0.42 0.10 -13.29
N LYS A 152 0.55 -0.77 -12.29
CA LYS A 152 1.50 -1.89 -12.33
C LYS A 152 0.76 -3.21 -12.57
N ASN A 153 1.31 -4.08 -13.42
CA ASN A 153 0.73 -5.40 -13.74
C ASN A 153 -0.72 -5.33 -14.25
N SER A 154 -1.05 -4.31 -15.05
CA SER A 154 -2.42 -4.14 -15.57
C SER A 154 -2.42 -3.63 -17.02
N GLU A 155 -3.53 -3.82 -17.72
CA GLU A 155 -3.75 -3.30 -19.07
C GLU A 155 -3.69 -1.76 -19.15
N PHE A 156 -3.82 -1.08 -18.02
CA PHE A 156 -3.78 0.39 -17.94
C PHE A 156 -2.38 0.99 -17.89
N GLU A 157 -1.32 0.18 -17.93
CA GLU A 157 0.07 0.66 -18.08
C GLU A 157 0.27 1.47 -19.36
N GLN A 158 -0.54 1.20 -20.39
CA GLN A 158 -0.53 1.98 -21.62
C GLN A 158 -0.80 3.47 -21.39
N PHE A 159 -1.55 3.84 -20.36
CA PHE A 159 -1.83 5.23 -19.99
C PHE A 159 -0.72 5.90 -19.17
N ASP A 160 0.28 5.14 -18.69
CA ASP A 160 1.42 5.72 -17.95
C ASP A 160 2.36 6.51 -18.86
N LYS A 161 2.26 6.32 -20.18
CA LYS A 161 3.08 6.99 -21.19
C LYS A 161 2.49 8.33 -21.65
N VAL A 162 1.26 8.62 -21.28
CA VAL A 162 0.60 9.89 -21.59
C VAL A 162 0.99 10.90 -20.51
N GLN A 163 2.13 11.57 -20.67
CA GLN A 163 2.43 12.75 -19.87
C GLN A 163 1.37 13.82 -20.18
N PRO A 164 0.74 14.44 -19.19
CA PRO A 164 -0.08 15.62 -19.43
C PRO A 164 0.82 16.74 -19.97
N ALA A 165 0.38 17.35 -21.04
CA ALA A 165 0.97 18.55 -21.63
C ALA A 165 0.87 19.74 -20.66
#